data_9e62d5e5f5db4e9822c6087a05a60978
#
_entry.id   9e62d5e5f5db4e9822c6087a05a60978
#
_cell.length_a   1.000
_cell.length_b   1.000
_cell.length_c   1.000
_cell.angle_alpha   90.00
_cell.angle_beta   90.00
_cell.angle_gamma   90.00
#
_symmetry.space_group_name_H-M   'P 1'
#
loop_
_entity.id
_entity.type
_entity.pdbx_description
1 polymer ?
#
loop_
_entity_poly.entity_id
_entity_poly.type
_entity_poly.pdbx_seq_one_letter_code
_entity_poly.pdbx_strand_id
1 'polypeptide(L)'
;EAWGGADGLTIQAGKRPPLIVIDRTNNEKLSKATGDNLEKIFRATALSRLSTASGEQPKDVSVRFESKRSTGGMEALSEAAVPAVTPGDQVHIVAENNSRGLIDINVLYLCSDYSITHMDAQRLVSGARIEEPLLAFTDQTFGIERMIAVVTEAPPVSEVEDLSFLEQG
;
A
#
# COMPACT_ATOMS: atom_id res chain seq x y z
N GLU A 1 -14.06 21.76 12.22
CA GLU A 1 -15.22 20.87 12.10
C GLU A 1 -14.72 19.49 11.75
N ALA A 2 -15.08 18.53 12.57
CA ALA A 2 -14.60 17.18 12.48
C ALA A 2 -15.01 16.57 11.14
N TRP A 3 -14.07 16.01 10.42
CA TRP A 3 -14.31 14.99 9.42
C TRP A 3 -14.73 13.71 10.13
N GLY A 4 -15.85 13.75 10.76
CA GLY A 4 -16.58 12.60 11.21
C GLY A 4 -17.76 12.52 10.29
N GLY A 5 -17.58 11.86 9.16
CA GLY A 5 -18.70 11.55 8.31
C GLY A 5 -19.72 10.75 9.09
N ALA A 6 -20.95 10.78 8.64
CA ALA A 6 -22.11 10.06 9.20
C ALA A 6 -21.95 8.52 9.22
N ASP A 7 -20.80 8.02 8.89
CA ASP A 7 -20.50 6.61 8.65
C ASP A 7 -19.94 5.89 9.87
N GLY A 8 -19.95 6.55 11.03
CA GLY A 8 -19.54 5.90 12.28
C GLY A 8 -18.05 5.56 12.41
N LEU A 9 -17.18 6.15 11.59
CA LEU A 9 -15.75 6.07 11.77
C LEU A 9 -15.38 6.79 13.06
N THR A 10 -15.17 6.02 14.11
CA THR A 10 -14.63 6.52 15.37
C THR A 10 -13.18 6.89 15.14
N ILE A 11 -12.94 8.16 14.85
CA ILE A 11 -11.58 8.70 14.87
C ILE A 11 -11.12 8.64 16.31
N GLN A 12 -10.16 7.78 16.61
CA GLN A 12 -9.58 7.73 17.95
C GLN A 12 -9.06 9.10 18.34
N ALA A 13 -9.39 9.49 19.57
CA ALA A 13 -9.00 10.79 20.12
C ALA A 13 -7.48 10.96 20.06
N GLY A 14 -7.01 11.99 19.37
CA GLY A 14 -5.64 12.46 19.41
C GLY A 14 -4.97 12.74 18.09
N LYS A 15 -5.30 12.06 17.01
CA LYS A 15 -4.63 12.31 15.73
C LYS A 15 -5.63 12.28 14.59
N ARG A 16 -5.73 13.41 13.92
CA ARG A 16 -6.58 13.58 12.72
C ARG A 16 -5.77 13.22 11.49
N PRO A 17 -6.40 12.69 10.44
CA PRO A 17 -5.79 12.70 9.11
C PRO A 17 -5.28 14.09 8.78
N PRO A 18 -4.18 14.24 8.04
CA PRO A 18 -3.67 15.54 7.66
C PRO A 18 -4.77 16.35 6.98
N LEU A 19 -5.08 17.51 7.57
CA LEU A 19 -6.02 18.45 6.97
C LEU A 19 -5.35 19.05 5.74
N ILE A 20 -5.95 18.89 4.59
CA ILE A 20 -5.57 19.64 3.40
C ILE A 20 -5.98 21.09 3.65
N VAL A 21 -5.00 21.94 3.95
CA VAL A 21 -5.24 23.37 4.12
C VAL A 21 -5.33 24.00 2.74
N ILE A 22 -6.53 24.41 2.35
CA ILE A 22 -6.76 25.11 1.09
C ILE A 22 -6.91 26.60 1.39
N ASP A 23 -6.05 27.42 0.78
CA ASP A 23 -6.17 28.89 0.82
C ASP A 23 -7.37 29.33 -0.01
N ARG A 24 -8.46 29.73 0.66
CA ARG A 24 -9.71 30.17 0.03
C ARG A 24 -9.67 31.65 -0.42
N THR A 25 -8.61 32.36 -0.16
CA THR A 25 -8.48 33.78 -0.51
C THR A 25 -8.03 34.00 -1.95
N ASN A 26 -7.47 32.96 -2.58
CA ASN A 26 -7.01 33.00 -3.96
C ASN A 26 -7.66 31.87 -4.78
N ASN A 27 -8.57 32.24 -5.66
CA ASN A 27 -9.34 31.29 -6.48
C ASN A 27 -8.48 30.44 -7.39
N GLU A 28 -7.37 30.92 -7.90
CA GLU A 28 -6.45 30.18 -8.76
C GLU A 28 -5.72 29.10 -7.95
N LYS A 29 -5.19 29.47 -6.78
CA LYS A 29 -4.56 28.52 -5.86
C LYS A 29 -5.56 27.49 -5.34
N LEU A 30 -6.79 27.91 -5.05
CA LEU A 30 -7.87 27.03 -4.63
C LEU A 30 -8.19 26.01 -5.73
N SER A 31 -8.36 26.47 -6.97
CA SER A 31 -8.67 25.61 -8.10
C SER A 31 -7.55 24.58 -8.35
N LYS A 32 -6.29 25.05 -8.35
CA LYS A 32 -5.13 24.17 -8.51
C LYS A 32 -5.05 23.12 -7.39
N ALA A 33 -5.10 23.54 -6.14
CA ALA A 33 -5.01 22.62 -4.99
C ALA A 33 -6.17 21.61 -5.00
N THR A 34 -7.37 22.01 -5.40
CA THR A 34 -8.51 21.11 -5.53
C THR A 34 -8.26 20.09 -6.65
N GLY A 35 -7.77 20.54 -7.81
CA GLY A 35 -7.42 19.65 -8.93
C GLY A 35 -6.37 18.61 -8.53
N ASP A 36 -5.26 19.05 -7.94
CA ASP A 36 -4.16 18.21 -7.51
C ASP A 36 -4.65 17.14 -6.49
N ASN A 37 -5.49 17.54 -5.54
CA ASN A 37 -6.04 16.60 -4.56
C ASN A 37 -7.02 15.59 -5.16
N LEU A 38 -7.88 16.03 -6.08
CA LEU A 38 -8.80 15.14 -6.78
C LEU A 38 -8.03 14.11 -7.63
N GLU A 39 -6.96 14.54 -8.31
CA GLU A 39 -6.09 13.64 -9.06
C GLU A 39 -5.43 12.62 -8.14
N LYS A 40 -4.89 13.06 -7.01
CA LYS A 40 -4.28 12.19 -5.99
C LYS A 40 -5.27 11.12 -5.52
N ILE A 41 -6.47 11.52 -5.13
CA ILE A 41 -7.54 10.61 -4.69
C ILE A 41 -7.93 9.64 -5.82
N PHE A 42 -8.08 10.16 -7.04
CA PHE A 42 -8.46 9.34 -8.19
C PHE A 42 -7.44 8.25 -8.48
N ARG A 43 -6.14 8.59 -8.54
CA ARG A 43 -5.06 7.62 -8.81
C ARG A 43 -4.99 6.55 -7.73
N ALA A 44 -5.03 6.94 -6.46
CA ALA A 44 -5.01 6.01 -5.32
C ALA A 44 -6.24 5.08 -5.32
N THR A 45 -7.43 5.62 -5.60
CA THR A 45 -8.66 4.84 -5.69
C THR A 45 -8.65 3.88 -6.87
N ALA A 46 -8.12 4.31 -8.02
CA ALA A 46 -7.99 3.47 -9.21
C ALA A 46 -7.05 2.29 -8.94
N LEU A 47 -5.87 2.55 -8.33
CA LEU A 47 -4.92 1.52 -7.95
C LEU A 47 -5.55 0.52 -6.96
N SER A 48 -6.25 1.01 -5.95
CA SER A 48 -6.97 0.16 -4.97
C SER A 48 -8.01 -0.74 -5.64
N ARG A 49 -8.75 -0.23 -6.63
CA ARG A 49 -9.74 -1.03 -7.37
C ARG A 49 -9.09 -2.06 -8.28
N LEU A 50 -8.00 -1.74 -8.93
CA LEU A 50 -7.26 -2.69 -9.75
C LEU A 50 -6.75 -3.86 -8.91
N SER A 51 -6.23 -3.61 -7.71
CA SER A 51 -5.75 -4.66 -6.82
C SER A 51 -6.85 -5.63 -6.39
N THR A 52 -8.08 -5.17 -6.23
CA THR A 52 -9.23 -6.02 -5.86
C THR A 52 -9.85 -6.73 -7.07
N ALA A 53 -9.73 -6.17 -8.27
CA ALA A 53 -10.30 -6.74 -9.49
C ALA A 53 -9.42 -7.82 -10.13
N SER A 54 -8.11 -7.75 -9.94
CA SER A 54 -7.12 -8.66 -10.56
C SER A 54 -6.83 -9.92 -9.72
N GLY A 55 -7.63 -10.23 -8.75
CA GLY A 55 -7.48 -11.14 -7.63
C GLY A 55 -7.16 -12.62 -7.88
N GLU A 56 -6.79 -13.07 -9.07
CA GLU A 56 -6.24 -14.42 -9.24
C GLU A 56 -4.71 -14.36 -9.25
N GLN A 57 -4.11 -14.76 -8.13
CA GLN A 57 -2.66 -15.04 -8.14
C GLN A 57 -2.37 -16.21 -9.08
N PRO A 58 -1.27 -16.16 -9.86
CA PRO A 58 -0.81 -17.31 -10.60
C PRO A 58 -0.68 -18.52 -9.65
N LYS A 59 -1.17 -19.70 -10.05
CA LYS A 59 -1.22 -20.89 -9.17
C LYS A 59 0.13 -21.29 -8.55
N ASP A 60 1.20 -20.91 -9.24
CA ASP A 60 2.57 -21.29 -8.86
C ASP A 60 3.34 -20.12 -8.21
N VAL A 61 2.67 -19.01 -7.90
CA VAL A 61 3.26 -17.88 -7.20
C VAL A 61 2.40 -17.53 -6.00
N SER A 62 3.03 -17.40 -4.85
CA SER A 62 2.36 -16.98 -3.62
C SER A 62 2.99 -15.71 -3.11
N VAL A 63 2.18 -14.67 -2.90
CA VAL A 63 2.60 -13.43 -2.25
C VAL A 63 1.59 -13.13 -1.15
N ARG A 64 2.10 -12.87 0.06
CA ARG A 64 1.27 -12.46 1.20
C ARG A 64 2.02 -11.46 2.07
N PHE A 65 1.25 -10.68 2.80
CA PHE A 65 1.77 -9.79 3.83
C PHE A 65 1.47 -10.36 5.21
N GLU A 66 2.42 -10.21 6.11
CA GLU A 66 2.30 -10.64 7.49
C GLU A 66 2.63 -9.48 8.43
N SER A 67 1.88 -9.36 9.51
CA SER A 67 2.17 -8.42 10.59
C SER A 67 2.96 -9.14 11.68
N LYS A 68 4.13 -8.60 11.99
CA LYS A 68 4.92 -8.99 13.17
C LYS A 68 4.60 -8.03 14.30
N ARG A 69 3.96 -8.55 15.33
CA ARG A 69 3.59 -7.75 16.49
C ARG A 69 4.82 -7.32 17.29
N SER A 70 4.80 -6.13 17.83
CA SER A 70 5.84 -5.63 18.76
C SER A 70 5.99 -6.50 20.02
N THR A 71 4.91 -7.19 20.41
CA THR A 71 4.88 -8.15 21.51
C THR A 71 5.31 -9.56 21.14
N GLY A 72 5.66 -9.79 19.88
CA GLY A 72 5.99 -11.09 19.29
C GLY A 72 4.80 -11.76 18.60
N GLY A 73 5.11 -12.70 17.71
CA GLY A 73 4.13 -13.40 16.87
C GLY A 73 3.98 -12.78 15.48
N MET A 74 3.66 -13.64 14.52
CA MET A 74 3.36 -13.28 13.13
C MET A 74 1.90 -13.58 12.85
N GLU A 75 1.23 -12.71 12.15
CA GLU A 75 -0.18 -12.83 11.76
C GLU A 75 -0.32 -12.44 10.28
N ALA A 76 -0.93 -13.33 9.49
CA ALA A 76 -1.18 -13.02 8.08
C ALA A 76 -2.18 -11.86 7.95
N LEU A 77 -1.86 -10.89 7.14
CA LEU A 77 -2.78 -9.82 6.78
C LEU A 77 -3.74 -10.33 5.71
N SER A 78 -5.03 -10.16 5.94
CA SER A 78 -6.09 -10.64 5.06
C SER A 78 -6.97 -9.49 4.62
N GLU A 79 -7.34 -9.47 3.34
CA GLU A 79 -8.34 -8.52 2.83
C GLU A 79 -9.74 -8.74 3.43
N ALA A 80 -10.04 -9.96 3.90
CA ALA A 80 -11.34 -10.29 4.48
C ALA A 80 -11.54 -9.73 5.89
N ALA A 81 -10.46 -9.40 6.59
CA ALA A 81 -10.51 -8.80 7.91
C ALA A 81 -9.42 -7.72 7.99
N VAL A 82 -9.83 -6.45 8.06
CA VAL A 82 -8.87 -5.35 8.24
C VAL A 82 -8.25 -5.49 9.63
N PRO A 83 -7.01 -5.98 9.74
CA PRO A 83 -6.39 -6.15 11.05
C PRO A 83 -6.00 -4.80 11.62
N ALA A 84 -6.20 -4.63 12.92
CA ALA A 84 -5.68 -3.47 13.62
C ALA A 84 -4.18 -3.66 13.87
N VAL A 85 -3.36 -2.72 13.44
CA VAL A 85 -1.93 -2.65 13.74
C VAL A 85 -1.66 -1.52 14.73
N THR A 86 -0.62 -1.67 15.52
CA THR A 86 -0.24 -0.70 16.55
C THR A 86 1.18 -0.19 16.31
N PRO A 87 1.53 1.00 16.82
CA PRO A 87 2.90 1.49 16.74
C PRO A 87 3.92 0.47 17.25
N GLY A 88 4.96 0.22 16.46
CA GLY A 88 5.98 -0.79 16.74
C GLY A 88 5.74 -2.14 16.05
N ASP A 89 4.55 -2.41 15.53
CA ASP A 89 4.31 -3.57 14.68
C ASP A 89 5.03 -3.36 13.32
N GLN A 90 5.42 -4.46 12.69
CA GLN A 90 6.09 -4.44 11.38
C GLN A 90 5.26 -5.20 10.35
N VAL A 91 5.31 -4.76 9.10
CA VAL A 91 4.79 -5.54 7.98
C VAL A 91 5.94 -6.19 7.25
N HIS A 92 5.79 -7.47 6.98
CA HIS A 92 6.69 -8.28 6.19
C HIS A 92 5.99 -8.73 4.91
N ILE A 93 6.76 -8.85 3.83
CA ILE A 93 6.35 -9.58 2.64
C ILE A 93 6.91 -11.00 2.74
N VAL A 94 6.07 -11.99 2.39
CA VAL A 94 6.50 -13.36 2.16
C VAL A 94 6.08 -13.74 0.76
N ALA A 95 7.04 -14.06 -0.10
CA ALA A 95 6.77 -14.45 -1.47
C ALA A 95 7.52 -15.72 -1.86
N GLU A 96 6.87 -16.56 -2.65
CA GLU A 96 7.41 -17.81 -3.17
C GLU A 96 7.11 -17.91 -4.67
N ASN A 97 8.13 -18.20 -5.46
CA ASN A 97 8.00 -18.46 -6.89
C ASN A 97 8.20 -19.95 -7.17
N ASN A 98 7.12 -20.70 -7.24
CA ASN A 98 7.13 -22.10 -7.64
C ASN A 98 6.88 -22.30 -9.14
N SER A 99 6.82 -21.19 -9.93
CA SER A 99 6.72 -21.26 -11.37
C SER A 99 8.05 -21.67 -12.03
N ARG A 100 8.02 -21.93 -13.31
CA ARG A 100 9.24 -22.29 -14.07
C ARG A 100 10.01 -21.07 -14.59
N GLY A 101 9.44 -19.86 -14.44
CA GLY A 101 9.99 -18.62 -14.96
C GLY A 101 10.52 -17.70 -13.86
N LEU A 102 11.02 -16.57 -14.32
CA LEU A 102 11.35 -15.45 -13.45
C LEU A 102 10.09 -14.61 -13.24
N ILE A 103 9.97 -14.06 -12.05
CA ILE A 103 8.93 -13.07 -11.76
C ILE A 103 9.55 -11.81 -11.18
N ASP A 104 8.94 -10.66 -11.46
CA ASP A 104 9.21 -9.41 -10.77
C ASP A 104 8.07 -9.10 -9.82
N ILE A 105 8.42 -8.67 -8.62
CA ILE A 105 7.47 -8.26 -7.58
C ILE A 105 7.73 -6.81 -7.26
N ASN A 106 6.70 -5.98 -7.39
CA ASN A 106 6.71 -4.61 -6.93
C ASN A 106 5.74 -4.47 -5.75
N VAL A 107 6.14 -3.75 -4.72
CA VAL A 107 5.32 -3.47 -3.55
C VAL A 107 4.98 -1.99 -3.51
N LEU A 108 3.69 -1.69 -3.50
CA LEU A 108 3.16 -0.34 -3.37
C LEU A 108 2.43 -0.21 -2.03
N TYR A 109 2.66 0.89 -1.35
CA TYR A 109 1.98 1.23 -0.11
C TYR A 109 1.07 2.43 -0.34
N LEU A 110 -0.22 2.22 -0.14
CA LEU A 110 -1.25 3.23 -0.26
C LEU A 110 -1.62 3.72 1.14
N CYS A 111 -1.25 4.95 1.44
CA CYS A 111 -1.48 5.56 2.74
C CYS A 111 -2.91 6.11 2.87
N SER A 112 -3.32 6.36 4.11
CA SER A 112 -4.64 6.92 4.44
C SER A 112 -4.86 8.33 3.92
N ASP A 113 -3.81 9.06 3.56
CA ASP A 113 -3.85 10.40 2.93
C ASP A 113 -3.83 10.33 1.40
N TYR A 114 -4.00 9.15 0.82
CA TYR A 114 -3.93 8.86 -0.62
C TYR A 114 -2.54 8.99 -1.24
N SER A 115 -1.47 9.12 -0.45
CA SER A 115 -0.12 8.98 -0.99
C SER A 115 0.15 7.53 -1.40
N ILE A 116 0.98 7.37 -2.42
CA ILE A 116 1.44 6.07 -2.90
C ILE A 116 2.96 6.07 -2.80
N THR A 117 3.49 5.10 -2.06
CA THR A 117 4.93 4.91 -1.93
C THR A 117 5.31 3.58 -2.58
N HIS A 118 6.32 3.58 -3.43
CA HIS A 118 6.95 2.38 -3.94
C HIS A 118 7.94 1.87 -2.90
N MET A 119 7.66 0.70 -2.32
CA MET A 119 8.42 0.18 -1.19
C MET A 119 9.58 -0.69 -1.62
N ASP A 120 9.39 -1.48 -2.67
CA ASP A 120 10.36 -2.46 -3.12
C ASP A 120 10.08 -2.94 -4.54
N ALA A 121 11.15 -3.32 -5.26
CA ALA A 121 11.09 -4.00 -6.56
C ALA A 121 12.17 -5.07 -6.61
N GLN A 122 11.79 -6.34 -6.76
CA GLN A 122 12.74 -7.42 -6.79
C GLN A 122 12.33 -8.57 -7.71
N ARG A 123 13.35 -9.28 -8.22
CA ARG A 123 13.18 -10.45 -9.08
C ARG A 123 13.37 -11.74 -8.31
N LEU A 124 12.41 -12.65 -8.43
CA LEU A 124 12.50 -13.99 -7.88
C LEU A 124 12.72 -15.02 -8.98
N VAL A 125 13.77 -15.79 -8.85
CA VAL A 125 14.00 -16.96 -9.72
C VAL A 125 13.08 -18.12 -9.33
N SER A 126 12.92 -19.08 -10.23
CA SER A 126 12.16 -20.31 -9.96
C SER A 126 12.67 -21.01 -8.68
N GLY A 127 11.77 -21.39 -7.80
CA GLY A 127 12.06 -22.04 -6.53
C GLY A 127 12.52 -21.08 -5.42
N ALA A 128 12.61 -19.78 -5.67
CA ALA A 128 13.03 -18.83 -4.66
C ALA A 128 11.88 -18.47 -3.70
N ARG A 129 12.27 -18.21 -2.45
CA ARG A 129 11.42 -17.65 -1.40
C ARG A 129 12.11 -16.45 -0.77
N ILE A 130 11.34 -15.44 -0.46
CA ILE A 130 11.76 -14.30 0.34
C ILE A 130 10.85 -14.10 1.54
N GLU A 131 11.41 -13.51 2.60
CA GLU A 131 10.68 -13.05 3.77
C GLU A 131 11.42 -11.82 4.30
N GLU A 132 10.88 -10.64 4.04
CA GLU A 132 11.58 -9.37 4.30
C GLU A 132 10.67 -8.36 4.97
N PRO A 133 11.22 -7.54 5.91
CA PRO A 133 10.48 -6.44 6.49
C PRO A 133 10.33 -5.32 5.48
N LEU A 134 9.12 -4.76 5.35
CA LEU A 134 8.83 -3.63 4.49
C LEU A 134 8.75 -2.32 5.24
N LEU A 135 8.00 -2.28 6.34
CA LEU A 135 7.83 -1.07 7.13
C LEU A 135 7.54 -1.40 8.60
N ALA A 136 7.77 -0.41 9.46
CA ALA A 136 7.31 -0.42 10.84
C ALA A 136 6.26 0.69 11.03
N PHE A 137 5.16 0.37 11.70
CA PHE A 137 4.14 1.36 12.03
C PHE A 137 4.61 2.33 13.10
N THR A 138 4.31 3.59 12.88
CA THR A 138 4.57 4.66 13.84
C THR A 138 3.25 5.20 14.39
N ASP A 139 3.34 6.14 15.30
CA ASP A 139 2.19 6.84 15.86
C ASP A 139 1.82 8.13 15.11
N GLN A 140 2.33 8.32 13.89
CA GLN A 140 2.18 9.59 13.15
C GLN A 140 0.91 9.67 12.32
N THR A 141 0.45 8.54 11.77
CA THR A 141 -0.75 8.49 10.92
C THR A 141 -1.73 7.45 11.41
N PHE A 142 -3.02 7.73 11.20
CA PHE A 142 -4.11 6.80 11.49
C PHE A 142 -5.05 6.76 10.29
N GLY A 143 -5.50 5.58 9.96
CA GLY A 143 -6.46 5.38 8.89
C GLY A 143 -6.40 3.97 8.32
N ILE A 144 -7.13 3.75 7.25
CA ILE A 144 -7.06 2.52 6.48
C ILE A 144 -5.94 2.67 5.46
N GLU A 145 -5.00 1.77 5.51
CA GLU A 145 -3.85 1.72 4.62
C GLU A 145 -3.85 0.39 3.89
N ARG A 146 -3.19 0.33 2.73
CA ARG A 146 -3.20 -0.86 1.90
C ARG A 146 -1.82 -1.15 1.34
N MET A 147 -1.39 -2.40 1.47
CA MET A 147 -0.23 -2.94 0.76
C MET A 147 -0.72 -3.65 -0.50
N ILE A 148 -0.06 -3.38 -1.63
CA ILE A 148 -0.38 -3.97 -2.93
C ILE A 148 0.91 -4.59 -3.49
N ALA A 149 0.88 -5.88 -3.76
CA ALA A 149 1.93 -6.54 -4.51
C ALA A 149 1.50 -6.68 -5.97
N VAL A 150 2.32 -6.21 -6.89
CA VAL A 150 2.15 -6.41 -8.33
C VAL A 150 3.19 -7.43 -8.76
N VAL A 151 2.72 -8.54 -9.32
CA VAL A 151 3.57 -9.64 -9.78
C VAL A 151 3.47 -9.74 -11.30
N THR A 152 4.61 -9.70 -11.97
CA THR A 152 4.70 -9.82 -13.42
C THR A 152 5.67 -10.94 -13.82
N GLU A 153 5.42 -11.59 -14.96
CA GLU A 153 6.40 -12.49 -15.54
C GLU A 153 7.57 -11.67 -16.11
N ALA A 154 8.79 -12.09 -15.79
CA ALA A 154 9.98 -11.39 -16.23
C ALA A 154 10.69 -12.15 -17.35
N PRO A 155 11.01 -11.47 -18.48
CA PRO A 155 11.88 -12.05 -19.49
C PRO A 155 13.29 -12.30 -18.95
N PRO A 156 14.00 -13.36 -19.39
CA PRO A 156 15.28 -13.78 -18.78
C PRO A 156 16.41 -12.73 -18.82
N VAL A 157 16.31 -11.75 -19.70
CA VAL A 157 17.39 -10.75 -19.95
C VAL A 157 16.86 -9.31 -19.77
N SER A 158 15.68 -9.12 -19.16
CA SER A 158 15.15 -7.78 -18.86
C SER A 158 15.72 -7.23 -17.57
N GLU A 159 15.68 -5.92 -17.41
CA GLU A 159 15.78 -5.28 -16.09
C GLU A 159 14.60 -5.67 -15.22
N VAL A 160 14.73 -5.52 -13.89
CA VAL A 160 13.60 -5.68 -12.96
C VAL A 160 12.59 -4.61 -13.30
N GLU A 161 11.32 -4.99 -13.42
CA GLU A 161 10.23 -4.03 -13.62
C GLU A 161 10.13 -3.11 -12.40
N ASP A 162 10.15 -1.79 -12.64
CA ASP A 162 10.10 -0.77 -11.61
C ASP A 162 8.84 0.10 -11.78
N LEU A 163 7.96 0.02 -10.80
CA LEU A 163 6.71 0.77 -10.76
C LEU A 163 6.81 2.05 -9.92
N SER A 164 8.02 2.55 -9.64
CA SER A 164 8.21 3.80 -8.87
C SER A 164 7.56 5.03 -9.51
N PHE A 165 7.30 5.00 -10.82
CA PHE A 165 6.55 6.06 -11.52
C PHE A 165 5.10 6.24 -11.02
N LEU A 166 4.58 5.28 -10.25
CA LEU A 166 3.26 5.37 -9.61
C LEU A 166 3.26 6.16 -8.32
N GLU A 167 4.44 6.50 -7.80
CA GLU A 167 4.55 7.28 -6.55
C GLU A 167 3.83 8.63 -6.66
N GLN A 168 3.23 9.00 -5.54
CA GLN A 168 2.64 10.34 -5.36
C GLN A 168 2.65 10.72 -3.89
N GLY A 169 3.00 11.96 -3.60
CA GLY A 169 3.03 12.55 -2.25
C GLY A 169 1.87 13.46 -1.95
#